data_e692c836ce27616d485e95ff81a796c1
#
_entry.id   e692c836ce27616d485e95ff81a796c1
#
_cell.length_a   1.000
_cell.length_b   1.000
_cell.length_c   1.000
_cell.angle_alpha   90.00
_cell.angle_beta   90.00
_cell.angle_gamma   90.00
#
_symmetry.space_group_name_H-M   'P 1'
#
loop_
_entity.id
_entity.type
_entity.pdbx_description
1 polymer ?
#
loop_
_entity_poly.entity_id
_entity_poly.type
_entity_poly.pdbx_seq_one_letter_code
_entity_poly.pdbx_strand_id
1 'polypeptide(L)'
;MGRMPQTAPITTTHLLYLHGFRSSPMSMKAQKMAEWVRQSHPQVQWWCPQLPPSPKAAMDLVLQGRAQWPLARTAVVGSSLGGFYAQCFAAATGCRAVLLNPAVEPARDLAHHVGLQQAWHDPSQSFYFQPEFVQQLAQLQSSLRAAQRPAPPTFAIVAQGDEVLRWEEMVSHLPHARIKLLPGSDHALSDFDDHRRDILDFLNLA
;
A
#
# COMPACT_ATOMS: atom_id res chain seq x y z
N MET A 1 -33.61 -24.71 -11.92
CA MET A 1 -32.69 -23.80 -11.21
C MET A 1 -31.49 -23.54 -12.11
N GLY A 2 -31.53 -22.42 -12.85
CA GLY A 2 -30.44 -22.03 -13.75
C GLY A 2 -29.22 -21.56 -12.95
N ARG A 3 -28.06 -22.15 -13.20
CA ARG A 3 -26.78 -21.61 -12.71
C ARG A 3 -26.60 -20.20 -13.31
N MET A 4 -26.57 -19.19 -12.45
CA MET A 4 -26.13 -17.86 -12.87
C MET A 4 -24.75 -17.98 -13.52
N PRO A 5 -24.51 -17.35 -14.68
CA PRO A 5 -23.19 -17.37 -15.29
C PRO A 5 -22.18 -16.74 -14.30
N GLN A 6 -21.15 -17.50 -13.90
CA GLN A 6 -20.02 -16.94 -13.16
C GLN A 6 -19.31 -15.99 -14.11
N THR A 7 -19.44 -14.70 -13.87
CA THR A 7 -18.64 -13.71 -14.59
C THR A 7 -17.15 -14.00 -14.33
N ALA A 8 -16.37 -14.15 -15.38
CA ALA A 8 -14.92 -14.33 -15.26
C ALA A 8 -14.33 -13.21 -14.37
N PRO A 9 -13.37 -13.52 -13.49
CA PRO A 9 -12.77 -12.51 -12.64
C PRO A 9 -12.16 -11.38 -13.49
N ILE A 10 -12.43 -10.13 -13.08
CA ILE A 10 -11.92 -8.96 -13.79
C ILE A 10 -10.40 -8.91 -13.59
N THR A 11 -9.65 -9.09 -14.68
CA THR A 11 -8.18 -9.04 -14.68
C THR A 11 -7.69 -7.62 -14.41
N THR A 12 -6.72 -7.47 -13.53
CA THR A 12 -6.04 -6.20 -13.27
C THR A 12 -5.18 -5.80 -14.47
N THR A 13 -5.31 -4.55 -14.93
CA THR A 13 -4.54 -3.98 -16.03
C THR A 13 -3.67 -2.80 -15.62
N HIS A 14 -3.93 -2.23 -14.43
CA HIS A 14 -3.20 -1.09 -13.88
C HIS A 14 -2.85 -1.37 -12.43
N LEU A 15 -1.58 -1.29 -12.11
CA LEU A 15 -1.06 -1.59 -10.79
C LEU A 15 -0.23 -0.43 -10.25
N LEU A 16 -0.71 0.16 -9.15
CA LEU A 16 -0.03 1.21 -8.40
C LEU A 16 0.73 0.59 -7.24
N TYR A 17 1.99 0.99 -7.04
CA TYR A 17 2.76 0.63 -5.85
C TYR A 17 3.14 1.88 -5.07
N LEU A 18 2.91 1.85 -3.74
CA LEU A 18 3.19 2.95 -2.83
C LEU A 18 4.23 2.51 -1.79
N HIS A 19 5.40 3.14 -1.83
CA HIS A 19 6.50 2.85 -0.93
C HIS A 19 6.32 3.51 0.46
N GLY A 20 7.10 3.08 1.45
CA GLY A 20 7.03 3.56 2.82
C GLY A 20 7.71 4.92 3.05
N PHE A 21 7.71 5.34 4.32
CA PHE A 21 8.40 6.54 4.79
C PHE A 21 9.90 6.44 4.54
N ARG A 22 10.54 7.53 4.07
CA ARG A 22 11.97 7.61 3.74
C ARG A 22 12.43 6.62 2.65
N SER A 23 11.48 5.98 1.97
CA SER A 23 11.71 4.97 0.94
C SER A 23 11.56 5.55 -0.47
N SER A 24 11.62 4.71 -1.49
CA SER A 24 11.55 5.11 -2.90
C SER A 24 11.06 3.96 -3.78
N PRO A 25 10.82 4.22 -5.09
CA PRO A 25 10.59 3.16 -6.08
C PRO A 25 11.75 2.16 -6.21
N MET A 26 12.92 2.48 -5.67
CA MET A 26 14.09 1.60 -5.65
C MET A 26 14.09 0.61 -4.47
N SER A 27 13.08 0.64 -3.60
CA SER A 27 12.96 -0.30 -2.49
C SER A 27 12.87 -1.75 -2.99
N MET A 28 13.42 -2.69 -2.23
CA MET A 28 13.47 -4.12 -2.57
C MET A 28 12.10 -4.65 -3.01
N LYS A 29 11.04 -4.41 -2.25
CA LYS A 29 9.69 -4.90 -2.57
C LYS A 29 9.13 -4.26 -3.85
N ALA A 30 9.37 -2.95 -4.07
CA ALA A 30 8.92 -2.28 -5.29
C ALA A 30 9.62 -2.85 -6.53
N GLN A 31 10.94 -3.08 -6.45
CA GLN A 31 11.73 -3.66 -7.54
C GLN A 31 11.32 -5.10 -7.85
N LYS A 32 11.13 -5.94 -6.82
CA LYS A 32 10.65 -7.31 -7.00
C LYS A 32 9.26 -7.35 -7.64
N MET A 33 8.31 -6.51 -7.16
CA MET A 33 6.99 -6.41 -7.76
C MET A 33 7.03 -5.95 -9.23
N ALA A 34 7.84 -4.92 -9.52
CA ALA A 34 8.03 -4.44 -10.90
C ALA A 34 8.56 -5.55 -11.81
N GLU A 35 9.54 -6.33 -11.32
CA GLU A 35 10.12 -7.44 -12.05
C GLU A 35 9.11 -8.56 -12.29
N TRP A 36 8.31 -8.95 -11.28
CA TRP A 36 7.26 -9.96 -11.45
C TRP A 36 6.23 -9.54 -12.50
N VAL A 37 5.81 -8.27 -12.45
CA VAL A 37 4.85 -7.72 -13.44
C VAL A 37 5.48 -7.72 -14.82
N ARG A 38 6.69 -7.22 -14.97
CA ARG A 38 7.39 -7.14 -16.26
C ARG A 38 7.58 -8.52 -16.92
N GLN A 39 7.93 -9.53 -16.12
CA GLN A 39 8.21 -10.89 -16.62
C GLN A 39 6.95 -11.67 -16.96
N SER A 40 5.92 -11.60 -16.11
CA SER A 40 4.75 -12.49 -16.21
C SER A 40 3.50 -11.77 -16.74
N HIS A 41 3.44 -10.44 -16.61
CA HIS A 41 2.26 -9.64 -16.96
C HIS A 41 2.65 -8.34 -17.68
N PRO A 42 3.41 -8.41 -18.80
CA PRO A 42 3.94 -7.22 -19.48
C PRO A 42 2.85 -6.27 -20.02
N GLN A 43 1.60 -6.74 -20.11
CA GLN A 43 0.43 -5.93 -20.50
C GLN A 43 -0.10 -5.04 -19.36
N VAL A 44 0.36 -5.26 -18.12
CA VAL A 44 -0.06 -4.47 -16.95
C VAL A 44 0.71 -3.17 -16.90
N GLN A 45 0.00 -2.07 -16.85
CA GLN A 45 0.60 -0.77 -16.63
C GLN A 45 1.04 -0.64 -15.17
N TRP A 46 2.34 -0.69 -14.96
CA TRP A 46 2.97 -0.52 -13.64
C TRP A 46 3.28 0.95 -13.37
N TRP A 47 2.96 1.43 -12.18
CA TRP A 47 3.33 2.77 -11.72
C TRP A 47 3.73 2.76 -10.26
N CYS A 48 4.95 3.20 -9.99
CA CYS A 48 5.49 3.39 -8.65
C CYS A 48 6.15 4.78 -8.59
N PRO A 49 5.37 5.85 -8.27
CA PRO A 49 5.93 7.19 -8.19
C PRO A 49 6.84 7.35 -6.98
N GLN A 50 7.82 8.27 -7.06
CA GLN A 50 8.45 8.81 -5.86
C GLN A 50 7.42 9.67 -5.13
N LEU A 51 7.05 9.22 -3.92
CA LEU A 51 6.09 9.95 -3.10
C LEU A 51 6.75 11.17 -2.46
N PRO A 52 6.13 12.36 -2.54
CA PRO A 52 6.62 13.54 -1.83
C PRO A 52 6.47 13.36 -0.31
N PRO A 53 7.26 14.07 0.51
CA PRO A 53 7.19 14.00 1.97
C PRO A 53 5.85 14.41 2.57
N SER A 54 5.12 15.35 1.92
CA SER A 54 3.79 15.77 2.34
C SER A 54 2.75 14.69 2.05
N PRO A 55 2.03 14.17 3.08
CA PRO A 55 0.99 13.18 2.89
C PRO A 55 -0.14 13.63 1.96
N LYS A 56 -0.54 14.90 2.07
CA LYS A 56 -1.53 15.48 1.16
C LYS A 56 -1.03 15.46 -0.28
N ALA A 57 0.20 15.95 -0.51
CA ALA A 57 0.77 15.96 -1.86
C ALA A 57 0.97 14.55 -2.42
N ALA A 58 1.31 13.56 -1.58
CA ALA A 58 1.41 12.16 -1.98
C ALA A 58 0.04 11.62 -2.46
N MET A 59 -1.03 11.88 -1.71
CA MET A 59 -2.38 11.46 -2.12
C MET A 59 -2.88 12.20 -3.35
N ASP A 60 -2.62 13.52 -3.45
CA ASP A 60 -2.97 14.32 -4.63
C ASP A 60 -2.26 13.77 -5.88
N LEU A 61 -0.96 13.48 -5.79
CA LEU A 61 -0.17 12.89 -6.88
C LEU A 61 -0.80 11.59 -7.39
N VAL A 62 -1.07 10.64 -6.50
CA VAL A 62 -1.56 9.31 -6.92
C VAL A 62 -3.01 9.36 -7.40
N LEU A 63 -3.84 10.21 -6.83
CA LEU A 63 -5.23 10.39 -7.27
C LEU A 63 -5.32 11.10 -8.63
N GLN A 64 -4.47 12.07 -8.91
CA GLN A 64 -4.41 12.76 -10.20
C GLN A 64 -3.74 11.89 -11.27
N GLY A 65 -2.62 11.24 -10.95
CA GLY A 65 -1.87 10.42 -11.91
C GLY A 65 -2.64 9.22 -12.45
N ARG A 66 -3.66 8.76 -11.70
CA ARG A 66 -4.52 7.65 -12.15
C ARG A 66 -5.86 8.11 -12.77
N ALA A 67 -6.10 9.40 -12.98
CA ALA A 67 -7.41 9.93 -13.36
C ALA A 67 -8.04 9.26 -14.60
N GLN A 68 -7.22 8.74 -15.50
CA GLN A 68 -7.62 8.05 -16.72
C GLN A 68 -7.68 6.50 -16.57
N TRP A 69 -7.40 5.95 -15.39
CA TRP A 69 -7.33 4.51 -15.20
C TRP A 69 -8.73 3.89 -15.04
N PRO A 70 -8.98 2.69 -15.62
CA PRO A 70 -10.22 1.97 -15.40
C PRO A 70 -10.28 1.41 -13.99
N LEU A 71 -11.01 2.04 -13.07
CA LEU A 71 -11.03 1.70 -11.64
C LEU A 71 -11.35 0.23 -11.37
N ALA A 72 -12.26 -0.38 -12.15
CA ALA A 72 -12.60 -1.79 -12.01
C ALA A 72 -11.44 -2.74 -12.34
N ARG A 73 -10.41 -2.26 -13.05
CA ARG A 73 -9.21 -3.00 -13.47
C ARG A 73 -7.93 -2.44 -12.83
N THR A 74 -8.09 -1.61 -11.82
CA THR A 74 -6.98 -1.01 -11.06
C THR A 74 -6.82 -1.72 -9.73
N ALA A 75 -5.57 -1.91 -9.32
CA ALA A 75 -5.22 -2.39 -7.99
C ALA A 75 -4.07 -1.54 -7.41
N VAL A 76 -3.95 -1.57 -6.09
CA VAL A 76 -2.87 -0.88 -5.39
C VAL A 76 -2.16 -1.84 -4.43
N VAL A 77 -0.85 -1.71 -4.35
CA VAL A 77 0.00 -2.37 -3.34
C VAL A 77 0.69 -1.29 -2.54
N GLY A 78 0.72 -1.41 -1.22
CA GLY A 78 1.43 -0.45 -0.38
C GLY A 78 2.15 -1.10 0.78
N SER A 79 3.33 -0.58 1.10
CA SER A 79 4.17 -1.08 2.19
C SER A 79 4.37 -0.02 3.27
N SER A 80 4.20 -0.40 4.55
CA SER A 80 4.37 0.50 5.69
C SER A 80 3.48 1.74 5.56
N LEU A 81 4.02 2.97 5.58
CA LEU A 81 3.26 4.20 5.30
C LEU A 81 2.57 4.16 3.92
N GLY A 82 3.19 3.55 2.92
CA GLY A 82 2.55 3.30 1.62
C GLY A 82 1.33 2.39 1.72
N GLY A 83 1.29 1.48 2.70
CA GLY A 83 0.12 0.67 3.02
C GLY A 83 -1.05 1.51 3.54
N PHE A 84 -0.77 2.52 4.36
CA PHE A 84 -1.77 3.50 4.76
C PHE A 84 -2.32 4.30 3.56
N TYR A 85 -1.43 4.79 2.69
CA TYR A 85 -1.87 5.49 1.47
C TYR A 85 -2.65 4.57 0.52
N ALA A 86 -2.28 3.29 0.44
CA ALA A 86 -3.02 2.30 -0.34
C ALA A 86 -4.44 2.10 0.19
N GLN A 87 -4.65 2.09 1.51
CA GLN A 87 -5.98 2.07 2.11
C GLN A 87 -6.79 3.33 1.75
N CYS A 88 -6.18 4.52 1.87
CA CYS A 88 -6.84 5.78 1.49
C CYS A 88 -7.22 5.78 0.00
N PHE A 89 -6.31 5.32 -0.86
CA PHE A 89 -6.55 5.22 -2.30
C PHE A 89 -7.68 4.22 -2.62
N ALA A 90 -7.64 3.03 -2.03
CA ALA A 90 -8.67 2.02 -2.21
C ALA A 90 -10.04 2.48 -1.69
N ALA A 91 -10.09 3.14 -0.54
CA ALA A 91 -11.32 3.73 0.00
C ALA A 91 -11.90 4.80 -0.93
N ALA A 92 -11.06 5.62 -1.58
CA ALA A 92 -11.51 6.66 -2.52
C ALA A 92 -11.98 6.08 -3.87
N THR A 93 -11.45 4.92 -4.29
CA THR A 93 -11.62 4.40 -5.66
C THR A 93 -12.45 3.11 -5.74
N GLY A 94 -12.55 2.35 -4.65
CA GLY A 94 -13.15 1.02 -4.62
C GLY A 94 -12.27 -0.09 -5.19
N CYS A 95 -11.02 0.23 -5.60
CA CYS A 95 -10.11 -0.78 -6.14
C CYS A 95 -9.60 -1.73 -5.05
N ARG A 96 -9.12 -2.92 -5.47
CA ARG A 96 -8.50 -3.88 -4.53
C ARG A 96 -7.15 -3.39 -4.04
N ALA A 97 -6.81 -3.73 -2.79
CA ALA A 97 -5.56 -3.32 -2.17
C ALA A 97 -4.81 -4.49 -1.56
N VAL A 98 -3.49 -4.54 -1.75
CA VAL A 98 -2.57 -5.39 -1.00
C VAL A 98 -1.75 -4.51 -0.06
N LEU A 99 -1.73 -4.87 1.22
CA LEU A 99 -1.07 -4.12 2.28
C LEU A 99 0.04 -4.99 2.87
N LEU A 100 1.24 -4.43 2.94
CA LEU A 100 2.44 -5.09 3.41
C LEU A 100 2.92 -4.41 4.69
N ASN A 101 2.71 -5.02 5.85
CA ASN A 101 2.97 -4.41 7.16
C ASN A 101 2.49 -2.95 7.21
N PRO A 102 1.19 -2.66 7.01
CA PRO A 102 0.72 -1.30 6.82
C PRO A 102 0.77 -0.50 8.11
N ALA A 103 1.19 0.78 8.04
CA ALA A 103 0.95 1.72 9.11
C ALA A 103 -0.57 1.96 9.26
N VAL A 104 -1.08 1.89 10.49
CA VAL A 104 -2.51 2.08 10.79
C VAL A 104 -2.77 3.30 11.68
N GLU A 105 -1.75 3.74 12.42
CA GLU A 105 -1.75 4.96 13.22
C GLU A 105 -0.60 5.92 12.80
N PRO A 106 -0.46 6.27 11.51
CA PRO A 106 0.73 6.92 10.98
C PRO A 106 0.98 8.31 11.58
N ALA A 107 -0.06 9.03 12.01
CA ALA A 107 0.11 10.34 12.65
C ALA A 107 0.82 10.20 14.00
N ARG A 108 0.46 9.20 14.80
CA ARG A 108 1.13 8.88 16.08
C ARG A 108 2.55 8.39 15.82
N ASP A 109 2.68 7.42 14.91
CA ASP A 109 3.94 6.71 14.68
C ASP A 109 5.03 7.62 14.09
N LEU A 110 4.65 8.62 13.30
CA LEU A 110 5.58 9.55 12.67
C LEU A 110 5.73 10.88 13.39
N ALA A 111 4.99 11.14 14.49
CA ALA A 111 5.09 12.41 15.22
C ALA A 111 6.51 12.71 15.71
N HIS A 112 7.26 11.69 16.13
CA HIS A 112 8.63 11.82 16.62
C HIS A 112 9.68 11.95 15.50
N HIS A 113 9.30 11.83 14.23
CA HIS A 113 10.16 12.02 13.07
C HIS A 113 10.14 13.45 12.51
N VAL A 114 9.42 14.39 13.15
CA VAL A 114 9.47 15.80 12.74
C VAL A 114 10.90 16.30 12.77
N GLY A 115 11.36 16.90 11.67
CA GLY A 115 12.75 17.34 11.52
C GLY A 115 13.41 16.79 10.26
N LEU A 116 14.74 16.91 10.20
CA LEU A 116 15.53 16.44 9.06
C LEU A 116 15.54 14.90 9.01
N GLN A 117 15.18 14.38 7.86
CA GLN A 117 15.14 12.95 7.57
C GLN A 117 16.05 12.63 6.38
N GLN A 118 16.69 11.47 6.42
CA GLN A 118 17.50 10.95 5.30
C GLN A 118 16.78 9.81 4.61
N ALA A 119 16.88 9.73 3.29
CA ALA A 119 16.35 8.62 2.52
C ALA A 119 17.12 7.32 2.80
N TRP A 120 16.41 6.19 2.91
CA TRP A 120 17.06 4.89 3.18
C TRP A 120 17.96 4.41 2.05
N HIS A 121 17.56 4.66 0.80
CA HIS A 121 18.25 4.18 -0.39
C HIS A 121 19.43 5.09 -0.80
N ASP A 122 19.43 6.34 -0.37
CA ASP A 122 20.47 7.31 -0.64
C ASP A 122 20.58 8.31 0.52
N PRO A 123 21.47 8.08 1.49
CA PRO A 123 21.65 8.95 2.65
C PRO A 123 22.11 10.38 2.32
N SER A 124 22.58 10.64 1.09
CA SER A 124 22.90 12.00 0.62
C SER A 124 21.63 12.82 0.35
N GLN A 125 20.49 12.18 0.11
CA GLN A 125 19.21 12.81 -0.05
C GLN A 125 18.52 12.99 1.30
N SER A 126 18.11 14.19 1.59
CA SER A 126 17.40 14.53 2.82
C SER A 126 16.18 15.39 2.52
N PHE A 127 15.22 15.33 3.42
CA PHE A 127 14.05 16.20 3.41
C PHE A 127 13.67 16.57 4.85
N TYR A 128 12.99 17.67 5.02
CA TYR A 128 12.46 18.06 6.32
C TYR A 128 11.02 17.56 6.47
N PHE A 129 10.76 16.68 7.46
CA PHE A 129 9.41 16.24 7.78
C PHE A 129 8.75 17.30 8.67
N GLN A 130 7.78 18.01 8.11
CA GLN A 130 7.14 19.16 8.74
C GLN A 130 6.13 18.74 9.80
N PRO A 131 5.90 19.53 10.86
CA PRO A 131 4.82 19.28 11.83
C PRO A 131 3.44 19.19 11.17
N GLU A 132 3.20 19.96 10.12
CA GLU A 132 1.97 19.94 9.33
C GLU A 132 1.71 18.60 8.67
N PHE A 133 2.76 17.82 8.37
CA PHE A 133 2.61 16.49 7.77
C PHE A 133 1.97 15.49 8.73
N VAL A 134 2.25 15.62 10.03
CA VAL A 134 1.57 14.85 11.08
C VAL A 134 0.06 15.17 11.10
N GLN A 135 -0.29 16.46 10.97
CA GLN A 135 -1.69 16.90 10.89
C GLN A 135 -2.38 16.37 9.62
N GLN A 136 -1.69 16.39 8.48
CA GLN A 136 -2.20 15.82 7.23
C GLN A 136 -2.45 14.30 7.34
N LEU A 137 -1.56 13.56 8.00
CA LEU A 137 -1.78 12.13 8.30
C LEU A 137 -3.02 11.93 9.17
N ALA A 138 -3.19 12.72 10.23
CA ALA A 138 -4.36 12.64 11.10
C ALA A 138 -5.68 12.96 10.35
N GLN A 139 -5.67 13.92 9.42
CA GLN A 139 -6.81 14.24 8.57
C GLN A 139 -7.16 13.10 7.62
N LEU A 140 -6.17 12.51 6.95
CA LEU A 140 -6.37 11.34 6.07
C LEU A 140 -6.91 10.15 6.86
N GLN A 141 -6.36 9.90 8.05
CA GLN A 141 -6.81 8.83 8.94
C GLN A 141 -8.25 9.02 9.39
N SER A 142 -8.63 10.25 9.76
CA SER A 142 -10.01 10.58 10.13
C SER A 142 -10.96 10.38 8.95
N SER A 143 -10.55 10.80 7.74
CA SER A 143 -11.33 10.62 6.51
C SER A 143 -11.51 9.15 6.16
N LEU A 144 -10.47 8.33 6.33
CA LEU A 144 -10.51 6.88 6.10
C LEU A 144 -11.49 6.20 7.07
N ARG A 145 -11.47 6.56 8.35
CA ARG A 145 -12.39 6.04 9.38
C ARG A 145 -13.85 6.46 9.16
N ALA A 146 -14.07 7.66 8.63
CA ALA A 146 -15.40 8.20 8.34
C ALA A 146 -16.00 7.68 7.02
N ALA A 147 -15.25 6.95 6.20
CA ALA A 147 -15.71 6.47 4.91
C ALA A 147 -16.86 5.46 5.07
N GLN A 148 -18.08 5.85 4.65
CA GLN A 148 -19.29 5.04 4.75
C GLN A 148 -19.48 4.07 3.57
N ARG A 149 -18.47 3.87 2.73
CA ARG A 149 -18.56 2.94 1.59
C ARG A 149 -18.30 1.51 2.03
N PRO A 150 -18.80 0.50 1.30
CA PRO A 150 -18.35 -0.87 1.50
C PRO A 150 -16.82 -0.93 1.44
N ALA A 151 -16.22 -1.64 2.39
CA ALA A 151 -14.77 -1.79 2.41
C ALA A 151 -14.29 -2.40 1.09
N PRO A 152 -13.27 -1.81 0.43
CA PRO A 152 -12.72 -2.36 -0.80
C PRO A 152 -12.09 -3.74 -0.53
N PRO A 153 -12.04 -4.65 -1.52
CA PRO A 153 -11.35 -5.92 -1.37
C PRO A 153 -9.89 -5.67 -0.94
N THR A 154 -9.54 -6.14 0.25
CA THR A 154 -8.23 -5.88 0.86
C THR A 154 -7.59 -7.18 1.31
N PHE A 155 -6.32 -7.36 0.97
CA PHE A 155 -5.46 -8.42 1.47
C PHE A 155 -4.27 -7.82 2.20
N ALA A 156 -4.04 -8.22 3.44
CA ALA A 156 -2.92 -7.77 4.23
C ALA A 156 -1.98 -8.93 4.56
N ILE A 157 -0.68 -8.69 4.38
CA ILE A 157 0.39 -9.55 4.89
C ILE A 157 0.99 -8.83 6.09
N VAL A 158 0.95 -9.47 7.25
CA VAL A 158 1.32 -8.89 8.53
C VAL A 158 2.32 -9.81 9.23
N ALA A 159 3.51 -9.31 9.52
CA ALA A 159 4.56 -10.02 10.23
C ALA A 159 4.45 -9.80 11.74
N GLN A 160 4.43 -10.89 12.52
CA GLN A 160 4.44 -10.81 13.99
C GLN A 160 5.81 -10.39 14.53
N GLY A 161 6.89 -10.55 13.74
CA GLY A 161 8.22 -10.09 14.07
C GLY A 161 8.52 -8.67 13.59
N ASP A 162 7.51 -7.89 13.17
CA ASP A 162 7.68 -6.48 12.79
C ASP A 162 8.21 -5.68 13.98
N GLU A 163 9.44 -5.17 13.85
CA GLU A 163 10.16 -4.43 14.90
C GLU A 163 9.85 -2.93 14.91
N VAL A 164 9.06 -2.46 13.92
CA VAL A 164 8.72 -1.03 13.74
C VAL A 164 7.29 -0.74 14.13
N LEU A 165 6.35 -1.60 13.70
CA LEU A 165 4.91 -1.43 13.88
C LEU A 165 4.30 -2.62 14.62
N ARG A 166 3.34 -2.36 15.48
CA ARG A 166 2.67 -3.43 16.26
C ARG A 166 1.69 -4.18 15.37
N TRP A 167 1.96 -5.46 15.17
CA TRP A 167 1.15 -6.32 14.31
C TRP A 167 -0.31 -6.48 14.84
N GLU A 168 -0.52 -6.47 16.15
CA GLU A 168 -1.86 -6.54 16.75
C GLU A 168 -2.72 -5.33 16.35
N GLU A 169 -2.10 -4.15 16.28
CA GLU A 169 -2.79 -2.94 15.83
C GLU A 169 -3.14 -3.04 14.34
N MET A 170 -2.24 -3.55 13.49
CA MET A 170 -2.55 -3.78 12.08
C MET A 170 -3.77 -4.68 11.92
N VAL A 171 -3.80 -5.81 12.62
CA VAL A 171 -4.92 -6.77 12.56
C VAL A 171 -6.22 -6.14 13.05
N SER A 172 -6.19 -5.41 14.18
CA SER A 172 -7.38 -4.80 14.76
C SER A 172 -8.00 -3.69 13.91
N HIS A 173 -7.16 -2.96 13.13
CA HIS A 173 -7.61 -1.88 12.26
C HIS A 173 -8.10 -2.35 10.88
N LEU A 174 -7.93 -3.63 10.55
CA LEU A 174 -8.28 -4.22 9.26
C LEU A 174 -9.35 -5.33 9.35
N PRO A 175 -10.49 -5.11 10.04
CA PRO A 175 -11.46 -6.16 10.36
C PRO A 175 -12.13 -6.77 9.12
N HIS A 176 -12.08 -6.09 7.96
CA HIS A 176 -12.67 -6.54 6.70
C HIS A 176 -11.65 -7.09 5.71
N ALA A 177 -10.36 -7.06 6.05
CA ALA A 177 -9.31 -7.57 5.17
C ALA A 177 -9.14 -9.09 5.31
N ARG A 178 -8.80 -9.75 4.21
CA ARG A 178 -8.16 -11.05 4.29
C ARG A 178 -6.75 -10.83 4.84
N ILE A 179 -6.40 -11.46 5.96
CA ILE A 179 -5.09 -11.31 6.60
C ILE A 179 -4.31 -12.61 6.47
N LYS A 180 -3.06 -12.50 6.00
CA LYS A 180 -2.02 -13.53 6.14
C LYS A 180 -1.08 -13.07 7.25
N LEU A 181 -1.22 -13.69 8.42
CA LEU A 181 -0.37 -13.44 9.57
C LEU A 181 0.86 -14.36 9.49
N LEU A 182 2.05 -13.77 9.56
CA LEU A 182 3.33 -14.49 9.52
C LEU A 182 3.89 -14.60 10.93
N PRO A 183 4.10 -15.82 11.46
CA PRO A 183 4.64 -15.99 12.82
C PRO A 183 6.06 -15.44 13.01
N GLY A 184 6.82 -15.36 11.93
CA GLY A 184 8.14 -14.72 11.88
C GLY A 184 8.12 -13.52 10.93
N SER A 185 9.20 -13.36 10.17
CA SER A 185 9.43 -12.23 9.28
C SER A 185 9.62 -10.91 10.04
N ASP A 186 9.89 -9.82 9.33
CA ASP A 186 10.27 -8.52 9.86
C ASP A 186 9.48 -7.39 9.20
N HIS A 187 9.71 -6.13 9.57
CA HIS A 187 9.07 -4.98 8.94
C HIS A 187 9.33 -4.91 7.44
N ALA A 188 10.53 -5.30 7.02
CA ALA A 188 10.92 -5.30 5.62
C ALA A 188 10.23 -6.41 4.81
N LEU A 189 9.65 -7.44 5.44
CA LEU A 189 9.24 -8.69 4.81
C LEU A 189 10.40 -9.28 4.01
N SER A 190 11.47 -9.67 4.71
CA SER A 190 12.67 -10.21 4.09
C SER A 190 12.40 -11.49 3.29
N ASP A 191 11.32 -12.20 3.61
CA ASP A 191 10.75 -13.36 2.94
C ASP A 191 9.71 -13.01 1.85
N PHE A 192 9.72 -11.80 1.32
CA PHE A 192 8.70 -11.26 0.41
C PHE A 192 8.41 -12.15 -0.80
N ASP A 193 9.43 -12.83 -1.33
CA ASP A 193 9.28 -13.71 -2.50
C ASP A 193 8.37 -14.93 -2.22
N ASP A 194 8.32 -15.40 -0.99
CA ASP A 194 7.48 -16.54 -0.57
C ASP A 194 5.99 -16.19 -0.63
N HIS A 195 5.65 -14.91 -0.73
CA HIS A 195 4.29 -14.41 -0.78
C HIS A 195 3.84 -13.98 -2.17
N ARG A 196 4.72 -14.11 -3.18
CA ARG A 196 4.45 -13.71 -4.56
C ARG A 196 3.12 -14.26 -5.07
N ARG A 197 2.92 -15.56 -4.92
CA ARG A 197 1.71 -16.24 -5.44
C ARG A 197 0.44 -15.66 -4.82
N ASP A 198 0.38 -15.54 -3.49
CA ASP A 198 -0.80 -15.01 -2.80
C ASP A 198 -1.12 -13.57 -3.21
N ILE A 199 -0.09 -12.76 -3.42
CA ILE A 199 -0.21 -11.38 -3.87
C ILE A 199 -0.78 -11.33 -5.29
N LEU A 200 -0.19 -12.07 -6.23
CA LEU A 200 -0.61 -12.07 -7.64
C LEU A 200 -2.01 -12.66 -7.81
N ASP A 201 -2.34 -13.74 -7.09
CA ASP A 201 -3.67 -14.35 -7.06
C ASP A 201 -4.73 -13.32 -6.60
N PHE A 202 -4.45 -12.62 -5.48
CA PHE A 202 -5.37 -11.61 -4.97
C PHE A 202 -5.52 -10.42 -5.92
N LEU A 203 -4.46 -10.04 -6.62
CA LEU A 203 -4.48 -8.97 -7.62
C LEU A 203 -5.16 -9.38 -8.93
N ASN A 204 -5.63 -10.63 -9.08
CA ASN A 204 -6.11 -11.21 -10.35
C ASN A 204 -5.06 -11.09 -11.47
N LEU A 205 -3.82 -11.44 -11.14
CA LEU A 205 -2.67 -11.49 -12.03
C LEU A 205 -2.09 -12.91 -12.14
N ALA A 206 -2.72 -13.91 -11.54
CA ALA A 206 -2.29 -15.31 -11.62
C ALA A 206 -2.90 -16.03 -12.82
#